data_a0f60f10ddbb78711d184f0f305d6656
#
_entry.id   a0f60f10ddbb78711d184f0f305d6656
#
_cell.length_a   1.000
_cell.length_b   1.000
_cell.length_c   1.000
_cell.angle_alpha   90.00
_cell.angle_beta   90.00
_cell.angle_gamma   90.00
#
_symmetry.space_group_name_H-M   'P 1'
#
loop_
_entity.id
_entity.type
_entity.pdbx_description
1 polymer ?
#
loop_
_entity_poly.entity_id
_entity_poly.type
_entity_poly.pdbx_seq_one_letter_code
_entity_poly.pdbx_strand_id
1 'polypeptide(L)'
;MAFHVPCLTTSLAGFGLWANKVKGADSHLADGVEVVMRDDYNFDQVANAICDTLAGLCGMSAKEVTAARKKAARLAEKAQWKHFIAKYEQAYAIALDNAAKRNA
;
A
#
# COMPACT_ATOMS: atom_id res chain seq x y z
N MET A 1 6.44 7.19 -1.20
CA MET A 1 6.25 6.58 -2.53
C MET A 1 6.08 7.60 -3.65
N ALA A 2 5.28 8.65 -3.47
CA ALA A 2 5.12 9.71 -4.48
C ALA A 2 6.46 10.35 -4.90
N PHE A 3 7.40 10.45 -3.98
CA PHE A 3 8.77 10.93 -4.25
C PHE A 3 9.72 9.85 -4.78
N HIS A 4 9.22 8.78 -5.38
CA HIS A 4 10.02 7.68 -5.90
C HIS A 4 10.85 6.99 -4.81
N VAL A 5 10.33 6.86 -3.61
CA VAL A 5 10.96 6.13 -2.51
C VAL A 5 10.18 4.86 -2.24
N PRO A 6 10.78 3.67 -2.38
CA PRO A 6 10.20 2.41 -1.92
C PRO A 6 9.89 2.48 -0.43
N CYS A 7 8.88 1.75 0.00
CA CYS A 7 8.43 1.79 1.38
C CYS A 7 8.33 0.37 1.94
N LEU A 8 8.53 0.23 3.24
CA LEU A 8 8.27 -0.99 3.99
C LEU A 8 7.10 -0.73 4.95
N THR A 9 6.15 -1.63 4.99
CA THR A 9 4.98 -1.56 5.86
C THR A 9 4.57 -2.96 6.34
N THR A 10 3.59 -3.03 7.19
CA THR A 10 3.04 -4.31 7.66
C THR A 10 1.60 -4.51 7.21
N SER A 11 1.11 -5.74 7.30
CA SER A 11 -0.29 -6.10 7.03
C SER A 11 -1.30 -5.49 8.01
N LEU A 12 -0.86 -4.95 9.15
CA LEU A 12 -1.73 -4.21 10.07
C LEU A 12 -2.13 -2.83 9.51
N ALA A 13 -1.31 -2.27 8.62
CA ALA A 13 -1.65 -1.04 7.93
C ALA A 13 -2.55 -1.32 6.73
N GLY A 14 -3.69 -0.65 6.63
CA GLY A 14 -4.62 -0.79 5.51
C GLY A 14 -3.95 -0.53 4.15
N PHE A 15 -2.92 0.33 4.11
CA PHE A 15 -2.12 0.57 2.93
C PHE A 15 -1.40 -0.69 2.43
N GLY A 16 -0.81 -1.49 3.34
CA GLY A 16 -0.13 -2.74 2.96
C GLY A 16 -1.10 -3.75 2.34
N LEU A 17 -2.26 -3.94 2.96
CA LEU A 17 -3.30 -4.82 2.43
C LEU A 17 -3.81 -4.34 1.05
N TRP A 18 -3.98 -3.03 0.89
CA TRP A 18 -4.37 -2.43 -0.38
C TRP A 18 -3.30 -2.66 -1.46
N ALA A 19 -2.02 -2.49 -1.14
CA ALA A 19 -0.92 -2.71 -2.07
C ALA A 19 -0.88 -4.16 -2.58
N ASN A 20 -1.02 -5.14 -1.68
CA ASN A 20 -1.12 -6.55 -2.04
C ASN A 20 -2.34 -6.82 -2.94
N LYS A 21 -3.49 -6.24 -2.60
CA LYS A 21 -4.71 -6.36 -3.41
C LYS A 21 -4.53 -5.80 -4.82
N VAL A 22 -3.90 -4.64 -4.95
CA VAL A 22 -3.64 -4.01 -6.26
C VAL A 22 -2.69 -4.83 -7.11
N LYS A 23 -1.72 -5.48 -6.49
CA LYS A 23 -0.79 -6.39 -7.18
C LYS A 23 -1.43 -7.74 -7.49
N GLY A 24 -2.39 -8.19 -6.69
CA GLY A 24 -2.97 -9.55 -6.74
C GLY A 24 -2.07 -10.63 -6.15
N ALA A 25 -1.05 -10.25 -5.37
CA ALA A 25 -0.09 -11.12 -4.70
C ALA A 25 0.64 -10.34 -3.59
N ASP A 26 1.44 -11.03 -2.79
CA ASP A 26 2.31 -10.39 -1.80
C ASP A 26 3.29 -9.43 -2.49
N SER A 27 3.46 -8.27 -1.91
CA SER A 27 4.32 -7.21 -2.43
C SER A 27 5.67 -7.26 -1.73
N HIS A 28 6.73 -7.10 -2.51
CA HIS A 28 8.12 -7.07 -2.06
C HIS A 28 8.79 -5.76 -2.47
N LEU A 29 9.94 -5.46 -1.86
CA LEU A 29 10.66 -4.20 -2.08
C LEU A 29 10.92 -3.90 -3.56
N ALA A 30 11.21 -4.94 -4.36
CA ALA A 30 11.37 -4.84 -5.81
C ALA A 30 10.10 -4.37 -6.55
N ASP A 31 8.94 -4.40 -5.90
CA ASP A 31 7.66 -3.87 -6.41
C ASP A 31 7.39 -2.43 -5.97
N GLY A 32 8.32 -1.86 -5.20
CA GLY A 32 8.23 -0.51 -4.68
C GLY A 32 7.61 -0.41 -3.28
N VAL A 33 7.10 -1.52 -2.75
CA VAL A 33 6.61 -1.64 -1.38
C VAL A 33 6.86 -3.06 -0.87
N GLU A 34 7.41 -3.18 0.33
CA GLU A 34 7.47 -4.44 1.08
C GLU A 34 6.31 -4.47 2.05
N VAL A 35 5.56 -5.56 2.07
CA VAL A 35 4.46 -5.77 3.03
C VAL A 35 4.77 -7.00 3.87
N VAL A 36 5.18 -6.77 5.12
CA VAL A 36 5.49 -7.83 6.07
C VAL A 36 4.21 -8.24 6.80
N MET A 37 3.90 -9.51 6.77
CA MET A 37 2.73 -10.05 7.48
C MET A 37 2.99 -10.00 8.98
N ARG A 38 2.11 -9.32 9.72
CA ARG A 38 2.21 -9.14 11.16
C ARG A 38 0.92 -9.56 11.86
N ASP A 39 1.10 -10.27 12.97
CA ASP A 39 0.06 -10.58 13.96
C ASP A 39 0.57 -10.30 15.39
N ASP A 40 -0.21 -10.63 16.40
CA ASP A 40 0.12 -10.36 17.80
C ASP A 40 1.24 -11.27 18.34
N TYR A 41 1.64 -12.32 17.62
CA TYR A 41 2.53 -13.37 18.12
C TYR A 41 3.83 -13.52 17.32
N ASN A 42 3.99 -12.79 16.21
CA ASN A 42 5.12 -12.97 15.28
C ASN A 42 6.15 -11.83 15.31
N PHE A 43 6.33 -11.16 16.44
CA PHE A 43 7.23 -10.01 16.57
C PHE A 43 8.66 -10.30 16.06
N ASP A 44 9.29 -11.39 16.52
CA ASP A 44 10.66 -11.72 16.11
C ASP A 44 10.76 -12.05 14.62
N GLN A 45 9.77 -12.72 14.06
CA GLN A 45 9.71 -13.00 12.63
C GLN A 45 9.61 -11.70 11.82
N VAL A 46 8.81 -10.74 12.27
CA VAL A 46 8.67 -9.43 11.63
C VAL A 46 9.98 -8.63 11.73
N ALA A 47 10.63 -8.63 12.88
CA ALA A 47 11.91 -7.96 13.06
C ALA A 47 12.97 -8.53 12.11
N ASN A 48 13.06 -9.85 12.00
CA ASN A 48 13.98 -10.52 11.08
C ASN A 48 13.62 -10.19 9.61
N ALA A 49 12.35 -10.23 9.21
CA ALA A 49 11.92 -9.88 7.88
C ALA A 49 12.26 -8.43 7.50
N ILE A 50 12.15 -7.50 8.44
CA ILE A 50 12.58 -6.11 8.24
C ILE A 50 14.09 -6.04 8.02
N CYS A 51 14.88 -6.73 8.86
CA CYS A 51 16.33 -6.79 8.70
C CYS A 51 16.74 -7.38 7.34
N ASP A 52 16.11 -8.47 6.94
CA ASP A 52 16.38 -9.14 5.65
C ASP A 52 16.03 -8.22 4.48
N THR A 53 14.92 -7.50 4.56
CA THR A 53 14.51 -6.52 3.54
C THR A 53 15.54 -5.39 3.42
N LEU A 54 16.02 -4.85 4.55
CA LEU A 54 17.04 -3.79 4.55
C LEU A 54 18.39 -4.30 4.03
N ALA A 55 18.79 -5.50 4.43
CA ALA A 55 20.00 -6.13 3.90
C ALA A 55 19.89 -6.39 2.38
N GLY A 56 18.73 -6.86 1.93
CA GLY A 56 18.41 -7.03 0.52
C GLY A 56 18.50 -5.72 -0.27
N LEU A 57 18.00 -4.62 0.30
CA LEU A 57 18.10 -3.30 -0.32
C LEU A 57 19.57 -2.86 -0.51
N CYS A 58 20.42 -3.11 0.49
CA CYS A 58 21.84 -2.81 0.40
C CYS A 58 22.56 -3.62 -0.68
N GLY A 59 22.05 -4.81 -1.00
CA GLY A 59 22.59 -5.68 -2.05
C GLY A 59 22.06 -5.40 -3.46
N MET A 60 21.04 -4.55 -3.60
CA MET A 60 20.45 -4.23 -4.90
C MET A 60 21.38 -3.40 -5.77
N SER A 61 21.45 -3.73 -7.05
CA SER A 61 22.13 -2.91 -8.06
C SER A 61 21.38 -1.58 -8.28
N ALA A 62 22.08 -0.59 -8.79
CA ALA A 62 21.49 0.71 -9.15
C ALA A 62 20.28 0.58 -10.11
N LYS A 63 20.31 -0.41 -11.01
CA LYS A 63 19.23 -0.71 -11.94
C LYS A 63 17.99 -1.23 -11.21
N GLU A 64 18.17 -2.15 -10.27
CA GLU A 64 17.09 -2.73 -9.47
C GLU A 64 16.45 -1.66 -8.56
N VAL A 65 17.27 -0.86 -7.88
CA VAL A 65 16.80 0.27 -7.08
C VAL A 65 15.98 1.24 -7.93
N THR A 66 16.48 1.59 -9.12
CA THR A 66 15.75 2.49 -10.04
C THR A 66 14.42 1.88 -10.49
N ALA A 67 14.37 0.58 -10.75
CA ALA A 67 13.13 -0.13 -11.12
C ALA A 67 12.11 -0.12 -9.95
N ALA A 68 12.55 -0.43 -8.73
CA ALA A 68 11.72 -0.39 -7.53
C ALA A 68 11.16 1.03 -7.27
N ARG A 69 11.98 2.06 -7.43
CA ARG A 69 11.57 3.47 -7.32
C ARG A 69 10.48 3.85 -8.32
N LYS A 70 10.59 3.42 -9.56
CA LYS A 70 9.56 3.66 -10.59
C LYS A 70 8.25 2.94 -10.24
N LYS A 71 8.32 1.70 -9.74
CA LYS A 71 7.13 0.97 -9.31
C LYS A 71 6.47 1.62 -8.09
N ALA A 72 7.25 2.10 -7.12
CA ALA A 72 6.75 2.85 -5.98
C ALA A 72 5.94 4.08 -6.41
N ALA A 73 6.45 4.86 -7.36
CA ALA A 73 5.75 6.02 -7.90
C ALA A 73 4.44 5.63 -8.61
N ARG A 74 4.45 4.58 -9.43
CA ARG A 74 3.25 4.09 -10.13
C ARG A 74 2.18 3.58 -9.15
N LEU A 75 2.59 2.94 -8.05
CA LEU A 75 1.65 2.52 -7.02
C LEU A 75 1.05 3.72 -6.29
N ALA A 76 1.88 4.73 -5.95
CA ALA A 76 1.41 5.96 -5.34
C ALA A 76 0.41 6.73 -6.23
N GLU A 77 0.58 6.68 -7.54
CA GLU A 77 -0.36 7.29 -8.49
C GLU A 77 -1.76 6.67 -8.42
N LYS A 78 -1.85 5.35 -8.19
CA LYS A 78 -3.13 4.65 -7.97
C LYS A 78 -3.78 5.00 -6.63
N ALA A 79 -3.02 5.52 -5.67
CA ALA A 79 -3.49 5.95 -4.35
C ALA A 79 -3.82 7.45 -4.28
N GLN A 80 -3.86 8.16 -5.40
CA GLN A 80 -4.22 9.57 -5.41
C GLN A 80 -5.70 9.78 -5.12
N TRP A 81 -6.01 10.90 -4.49
CA TRP A 81 -7.36 11.28 -4.08
C TRP A 81 -8.39 11.23 -5.23
N LYS A 82 -7.99 11.59 -6.44
CA LYS A 82 -8.86 11.52 -7.62
C LYS A 82 -9.52 10.15 -7.84
N HIS A 83 -8.89 9.06 -7.36
CA HIS A 83 -9.44 7.70 -7.48
C HIS A 83 -10.37 7.34 -6.32
N PHE A 84 -10.30 8.06 -5.21
CA PHE A 84 -11.11 7.78 -4.03
C PHE A 84 -12.33 8.70 -3.91
N ILE A 85 -12.25 9.93 -4.44
CA ILE A 85 -13.31 10.93 -4.31
C ILE A 85 -14.65 10.44 -4.86
N ALA A 86 -14.64 9.71 -5.96
CA ALA A 86 -15.84 9.14 -6.55
C ALA A 86 -16.62 8.21 -5.61
N LYS A 87 -15.92 7.52 -4.69
CA LYS A 87 -16.55 6.67 -3.68
C LYS A 87 -17.22 7.49 -2.58
N TYR A 88 -16.65 8.64 -2.22
CA TYR A 88 -17.28 9.59 -1.31
C TYR A 88 -18.53 10.21 -1.92
N GLU A 89 -18.48 10.59 -3.19
CA GLU A 89 -19.63 11.11 -3.93
C GLU A 89 -20.79 10.10 -3.98
N GLN A 90 -20.48 8.82 -4.21
CA GLN A 90 -21.47 7.75 -4.15
C GLN A 90 -22.07 7.60 -2.74
N ALA A 91 -21.24 7.65 -1.70
CA ALA A 91 -21.71 7.57 -0.33
C ALA A 91 -22.60 8.75 0.04
N TYR A 92 -22.26 9.95 -0.41
CA TYR A 92 -23.09 11.15 -0.22
C TYR A 92 -24.43 11.05 -0.93
N ALA A 93 -24.45 10.55 -2.17
CA ALA A 93 -25.69 10.34 -2.91
C ALA A 93 -26.63 9.36 -2.19
N ILE A 94 -26.08 8.24 -1.67
CA ILE A 94 -26.83 7.26 -0.87
C ILE A 94 -27.37 7.91 0.42
N ALA A 95 -26.54 8.70 1.11
CA ALA A 95 -26.94 9.36 2.34
C ALA A 95 -28.09 10.36 2.10
N LEU A 96 -28.03 11.14 1.04
CA LEU A 96 -29.09 12.10 0.65
C LEU A 96 -30.38 11.40 0.27
N ASP A 97 -30.33 10.32 -0.50
CA ASP A 97 -31.50 9.51 -0.84
C ASP A 97 -32.17 8.91 0.41
N ASN A 98 -31.36 8.36 1.34
CA ASN A 98 -31.87 7.85 2.59
C ASN A 98 -32.48 8.94 3.47
N ALA A 99 -31.89 10.14 3.49
CA ALA A 99 -32.46 11.29 4.21
C ALA A 99 -33.80 11.72 3.62
N ALA A 100 -33.91 11.79 2.30
CA ALA A 100 -35.16 12.10 1.62
C ALA A 100 -36.26 11.08 1.95
N LYS A 101 -35.96 9.79 1.92
CA LYS A 101 -36.90 8.73 2.27
C LYS A 101 -37.37 8.78 3.73
N ARG A 102 -36.50 9.21 4.66
CA ARG A 102 -36.91 9.38 6.09
C ARG A 102 -37.80 10.58 6.31
N ASN A 103 -37.69 11.61 5.50
CA ASN A 103 -38.44 12.85 5.63
C ASN A 103 -39.71 12.88 4.75
N ALA A 104 -39.90 11.84 3.97
CA ALA A 104 -41.14 11.66 3.18
C ALA A 104 -42.23 10.94 4.02
#